data_c61589089cdd4c02c8279f106f7ca1c7
#
_entry.id   c61589089cdd4c02c8279f106f7ca1c7
#
_cell.length_a   1.000
_cell.length_b   1.000
_cell.length_c   1.000
_cell.angle_alpha   90.00
_cell.angle_beta   90.00
_cell.angle_gamma   90.00
#
_symmetry.space_group_name_H-M   'P 1'
#
loop_
_entity.id
_entity.type
_entity.pdbx_description
1 polymer ?
#
loop_
_entity_poly.entity_id
_entity_poly.type
_entity_poly.pdbx_seq_one_letter_code
_entity_poly.pdbx_strand_id
1 'polypeptide(L)'
;MIEFGRSVRWFNDYDSEVEFCKRNGFDFMQVWYKDGVLLYDNMSEPKEKIFLEADFPIIIHALFTVDDYDKYGEDLLRILKFLRHKEVIIHPVQNPKNANNETMYKLVECNKRITELFYNYGIKMYIENNSRLDHLNYTPEDLKLVFNSSPKTELLLDIAHIDSYEHLQKIVNVKFPKCLHISDKHFSVVHEHLPIGHGELDFSCIFLKHLKNYDGKIIFEVPSENDDDIIKSKEVIQKILFN
;
A
#
# COMPACT_ATOMS: atom_id res chain seq x y z
N MET A 1 16.45 -1.31 -7.90
CA MET A 1 16.54 -2.62 -7.18
C MET A 1 15.17 -2.85 -6.55
N ILE A 2 14.61 -4.05 -6.68
CA ILE A 2 13.32 -4.40 -6.09
C ILE A 2 13.52 -4.67 -4.59
N GLU A 3 12.67 -4.09 -3.76
CA GLU A 3 12.62 -4.33 -2.32
C GLU A 3 11.33 -5.10 -1.99
N PHE A 4 11.44 -6.13 -1.16
CA PHE A 4 10.31 -6.98 -0.76
C PHE A 4 9.90 -6.67 0.67
N GLY A 5 8.67 -6.23 0.84
CA GLY A 5 8.04 -6.00 2.13
C GLY A 5 6.84 -6.93 2.34
N ARG A 6 6.31 -6.93 3.55
CA ARG A 6 5.06 -7.58 3.86
C ARG A 6 4.18 -6.70 4.74
N SER A 7 2.88 -6.82 4.59
CA SER A 7 1.92 -6.29 5.54
C SER A 7 1.96 -7.10 6.83
N VAL A 8 2.14 -6.43 7.97
CA VAL A 8 2.24 -7.11 9.26
C VAL A 8 0.89 -7.70 9.70
N ARG A 9 0.96 -8.78 10.43
CA ARG A 9 -0.17 -9.33 11.17
C ARG A 9 -0.34 -8.54 12.47
N TRP A 10 -1.23 -7.59 12.47
CA TRP A 10 -1.46 -6.65 13.59
C TRP A 10 -1.80 -7.35 14.93
N PHE A 11 -2.25 -8.60 14.89
CA PHE A 11 -2.58 -9.41 16.05
C PHE A 11 -1.38 -10.17 16.66
N ASN A 12 -0.23 -10.19 15.96
CA ASN A 12 0.98 -10.83 16.45
C ASN A 12 1.83 -9.86 17.28
N ASP A 13 2.77 -10.42 18.04
CA ASP A 13 3.82 -9.66 18.69
C ASP A 13 4.75 -9.02 17.66
N TYR A 14 5.09 -7.74 17.87
CA TYR A 14 5.90 -6.99 16.90
C TYR A 14 7.31 -7.55 16.70
N ASP A 15 7.96 -7.97 17.80
CA ASP A 15 9.31 -8.54 17.73
C ASP A 15 9.30 -9.86 16.93
N SER A 16 8.26 -10.67 17.10
CA SER A 16 8.05 -11.89 16.30
C SER A 16 7.89 -11.59 14.81
N GLU A 17 7.17 -10.53 14.45
CA GLU A 17 7.04 -10.09 13.04
C GLU A 17 8.37 -9.58 12.48
N VAL A 18 9.16 -8.85 13.26
CA VAL A 18 10.51 -8.40 12.88
C VAL A 18 11.44 -9.61 12.65
N GLU A 19 11.47 -10.55 13.59
CA GLU A 19 12.28 -11.76 13.45
C GLU A 19 11.86 -12.64 12.27
N PHE A 20 10.56 -12.74 12.01
CA PHE A 20 10.05 -13.42 10.82
C PHE A 20 10.57 -12.75 9.55
N CYS A 21 10.49 -11.44 9.45
CA CYS A 21 10.95 -10.69 8.27
C CYS A 21 12.46 -10.84 8.06
N LYS A 22 13.26 -10.69 9.12
CA LYS A 22 14.72 -10.87 9.07
C LYS A 22 15.09 -12.28 8.60
N ARG A 23 14.50 -13.32 9.20
CA ARG A 23 14.77 -14.73 8.88
C ARG A 23 14.41 -15.09 7.44
N ASN A 24 13.33 -14.49 6.89
CA ASN A 24 12.83 -14.81 5.56
C ASN A 24 13.25 -13.79 4.49
N GLY A 25 14.19 -12.88 4.83
CA GLY A 25 14.78 -11.94 3.87
C GLY A 25 13.78 -10.96 3.27
N PHE A 26 12.89 -10.41 4.10
CA PHE A 26 12.11 -9.22 3.77
C PHE A 26 12.94 -7.98 4.09
N ASP A 27 12.86 -6.97 3.23
CA ASP A 27 13.63 -5.75 3.36
C ASP A 27 12.97 -4.74 4.31
N PHE A 28 11.64 -4.81 4.44
CA PHE A 28 10.84 -3.92 5.29
C PHE A 28 9.48 -4.53 5.64
N MET A 29 8.75 -3.89 6.57
CA MET A 29 7.36 -4.21 6.90
C MET A 29 6.44 -3.03 6.62
N GLN A 30 5.19 -3.33 6.27
CA GLN A 30 4.11 -2.36 6.25
C GLN A 30 3.34 -2.44 7.56
N VAL A 31 3.16 -1.29 8.22
CA VAL A 31 2.34 -1.14 9.44
C VAL A 31 1.17 -0.22 9.18
N TRP A 32 0.05 -0.49 9.86
CA TRP A 32 -1.20 0.23 9.63
C TRP A 32 -1.31 1.48 10.50
N TYR A 33 -1.88 2.54 9.94
CA TYR A 33 -2.27 3.74 10.66
C TYR A 33 -3.74 4.05 10.35
N LYS A 34 -4.56 4.16 11.38
CA LYS A 34 -5.99 4.44 11.24
C LYS A 34 -6.48 5.23 12.45
N ASP A 35 -7.41 6.15 12.23
CA ASP A 35 -8.06 6.95 13.28
C ASP A 35 -7.06 7.68 14.21
N GLY A 36 -5.90 8.07 13.68
CA GLY A 36 -4.86 8.76 14.43
C GLY A 36 -3.90 7.87 15.21
N VAL A 37 -3.97 6.54 15.04
CA VAL A 37 -3.13 5.59 15.77
C VAL A 37 -2.48 4.55 14.87
N LEU A 38 -1.26 4.15 15.24
CA LEU A 38 -0.63 2.96 14.67
C LEU A 38 -1.30 1.71 15.24
N LEU A 39 -1.77 0.83 14.36
CA LEU A 39 -2.48 -0.38 14.74
C LEU A 39 -1.50 -1.48 15.14
N TYR A 40 -1.35 -1.65 16.46
CA TYR A 40 -0.72 -2.81 17.08
C TYR A 40 -1.35 -3.02 18.46
N ASP A 41 -2.17 -4.06 18.61
CA ASP A 41 -3.01 -4.25 19.79
C ASP A 41 -2.25 -4.58 21.08
N ASN A 42 -1.06 -5.14 20.97
CA ASN A 42 -0.31 -5.67 22.11
C ASN A 42 0.66 -4.67 22.76
N MET A 43 0.64 -3.40 22.36
CA MET A 43 1.60 -2.42 22.82
C MET A 43 0.99 -1.44 23.82
N SER A 44 1.47 -1.50 25.07
CA SER A 44 1.14 -0.54 26.14
C SER A 44 1.94 0.75 26.08
N GLU A 45 3.10 0.73 25.43
CA GLU A 45 4.01 1.87 25.25
C GLU A 45 3.70 2.63 23.95
N PRO A 46 4.20 3.87 23.79
CA PRO A 46 4.14 4.57 22.52
C PRO A 46 4.71 3.71 21.38
N LYS A 47 3.87 3.30 20.45
CA LYS A 47 4.22 2.35 19.37
C LYS A 47 5.36 2.85 18.51
N GLU A 48 5.44 4.15 18.29
CA GLU A 48 6.53 4.80 17.54
C GLU A 48 7.91 4.52 18.17
N LYS A 49 7.98 4.49 19.50
CA LYS A 49 9.23 4.19 20.22
C LYS A 49 9.65 2.74 20.00
N ILE A 50 8.71 1.81 20.08
CA ILE A 50 8.98 0.38 19.84
C ILE A 50 9.47 0.15 18.42
N PHE A 51 8.84 0.78 17.42
CA PHE A 51 9.28 0.69 16.02
C PHE A 51 10.70 1.24 15.83
N LEU A 52 11.03 2.33 16.49
CA LEU A 52 12.39 2.89 16.44
C LEU A 52 13.43 1.99 17.10
N GLU A 53 13.11 1.37 18.24
CA GLU A 53 14.00 0.49 19.00
C GLU A 53 14.23 -0.86 18.30
N ALA A 54 13.24 -1.39 17.59
CA ALA A 54 13.37 -2.63 16.86
C ALA A 54 14.36 -2.56 15.67
N ASP A 55 14.68 -1.35 15.21
CA ASP A 55 15.64 -1.06 14.13
C ASP A 55 15.42 -1.93 12.89
N PHE A 56 14.16 -2.04 12.46
CA PHE A 56 13.79 -2.70 11.22
C PHE A 56 12.99 -1.74 10.34
N PRO A 57 13.29 -1.66 9.01
CA PRO A 57 12.61 -0.72 8.13
C PRO A 57 11.10 -0.97 8.07
N ILE A 58 10.33 0.09 8.20
CA ILE A 58 8.88 0.04 8.03
C ILE A 58 8.40 1.09 7.03
N ILE A 59 7.24 0.84 6.43
CA ILE A 59 6.44 1.84 5.72
C ILE A 59 5.07 1.93 6.39
N ILE A 60 4.58 3.14 6.64
CA ILE A 60 3.27 3.34 7.22
C ILE A 60 2.23 3.36 6.10
N HIS A 61 1.17 2.57 6.27
CA HIS A 61 0.00 2.52 5.40
C HIS A 61 -1.20 3.14 6.14
N ALA A 62 -1.53 4.36 5.77
CA ALA A 62 -2.58 5.13 6.44
C ALA A 62 -3.92 5.00 5.70
N LEU A 63 -4.94 4.52 6.41
CA LEU A 63 -6.32 4.48 5.92
C LEU A 63 -6.97 5.83 6.23
N PHE A 64 -7.21 6.63 5.21
CA PHE A 64 -7.76 7.98 5.35
C PHE A 64 -9.08 8.12 4.61
N THR A 65 -10.12 8.54 5.32
CA THR A 65 -11.26 9.20 4.67
C THR A 65 -10.84 10.59 4.21
N VAL A 66 -11.64 11.25 3.36
CA VAL A 66 -11.30 12.62 2.91
C VAL A 66 -11.20 13.63 4.05
N ASP A 67 -11.85 13.37 5.19
CA ASP A 67 -11.79 14.24 6.38
C ASP A 67 -10.53 13.97 7.23
N ASP A 68 -9.97 12.77 7.16
CA ASP A 68 -8.81 12.37 7.93
C ASP A 68 -7.52 13.05 7.45
N TYR A 69 -7.48 13.48 6.19
CA TYR A 69 -6.35 14.23 5.65
C TYR A 69 -6.05 15.49 6.47
N ASP A 70 -7.10 16.25 6.80
CA ASP A 70 -6.96 17.47 7.61
C ASP A 70 -6.81 17.15 9.08
N LYS A 71 -7.44 16.09 9.56
CA LYS A 71 -7.46 15.72 10.97
C LYS A 71 -6.16 15.08 11.43
N TYR A 72 -5.58 14.20 10.62
CA TYR A 72 -4.44 13.35 11.02
C TYR A 72 -3.17 13.56 10.19
N GLY A 73 -3.21 14.37 9.14
CA GLY A 73 -2.05 14.53 8.25
C GLY A 73 -0.81 15.09 8.95
N GLU A 74 -0.97 16.07 9.84
CA GLU A 74 0.14 16.64 10.61
C GLU A 74 0.65 15.67 11.68
N ASP A 75 -0.24 14.90 12.32
CA ASP A 75 0.17 13.88 13.29
C ASP A 75 0.95 12.76 12.61
N LEU A 76 0.50 12.29 11.46
CA LEU A 76 1.23 11.32 10.65
C LEU A 76 2.61 11.87 10.24
N LEU A 77 2.72 13.14 9.84
CA LEU A 77 4.00 13.79 9.57
C LEU A 77 4.91 13.77 10.80
N ARG A 78 4.37 14.08 12.00
CA ARG A 78 5.11 14.02 13.27
C ARG A 78 5.69 12.63 13.51
N ILE A 79 4.88 11.59 13.33
CA ILE A 79 5.29 10.18 13.47
C ILE A 79 6.39 9.83 12.47
N LEU A 80 6.19 10.15 11.18
CA LEU A 80 7.17 9.89 10.13
C LEU A 80 8.53 10.57 10.41
N LYS A 81 8.50 11.80 10.91
CA LYS A 81 9.72 12.52 11.30
C LYS A 81 10.40 11.88 12.51
N PHE A 82 9.65 11.48 13.52
CA PHE A 82 10.17 10.79 14.70
C PHE A 82 10.85 9.47 14.30
N LEU A 83 10.21 8.68 13.46
CA LEU A 83 10.72 7.42 12.94
C LEU A 83 11.79 7.60 11.85
N ARG A 84 12.05 8.85 11.40
CA ARG A 84 12.98 9.19 10.31
C ARG A 84 12.62 8.52 8.97
N HIS A 85 11.33 8.20 8.76
CA HIS A 85 10.86 7.59 7.53
C HIS A 85 10.75 8.61 6.39
N LYS A 86 11.01 8.12 5.18
CA LYS A 86 11.03 8.91 3.94
C LYS A 86 9.94 8.52 2.96
N GLU A 87 9.10 7.57 3.34
CA GLU A 87 8.04 7.05 2.49
C GLU A 87 6.79 6.76 3.32
N VAL A 88 5.62 6.98 2.73
CA VAL A 88 4.32 6.72 3.35
C VAL A 88 3.30 6.35 2.27
N ILE A 89 2.38 5.47 2.60
CA ILE A 89 1.24 5.08 1.77
C ILE A 89 -0.01 5.71 2.36
N ILE A 90 -0.82 6.36 1.53
CA ILE A 90 -2.18 6.77 1.86
C ILE A 90 -3.14 5.92 1.03
N HIS A 91 -4.00 5.20 1.73
CA HIS A 91 -5.11 4.47 1.13
C HIS A 91 -6.40 5.28 1.36
N PRO A 92 -6.93 5.93 0.33
CA PRO A 92 -8.16 6.71 0.47
C PRO A 92 -9.35 5.75 0.61
N VAL A 93 -9.96 5.74 1.77
CA VAL A 93 -11.16 4.94 2.05
C VAL A 93 -12.37 5.83 2.20
N GLN A 94 -13.55 5.34 1.82
CA GLN A 94 -14.79 6.09 1.99
C GLN A 94 -15.97 5.13 2.12
N ASN A 95 -16.96 5.53 2.91
CA ASN A 95 -18.23 4.81 2.88
C ASN A 95 -18.85 4.93 1.47
N PRO A 96 -19.21 3.82 0.80
CA PRO A 96 -19.74 3.86 -0.56
C PRO A 96 -20.96 4.76 -0.74
N LYS A 97 -21.77 4.97 0.32
CA LYS A 97 -22.92 5.89 0.28
C LYS A 97 -22.52 7.37 0.15
N ASN A 98 -21.27 7.70 0.52
CA ASN A 98 -20.73 9.05 0.50
C ASN A 98 -19.77 9.27 -0.70
N ALA A 99 -19.47 8.23 -1.46
CA ALA A 99 -18.61 8.31 -2.63
C ALA A 99 -19.39 8.95 -3.80
N ASN A 100 -18.98 10.14 -4.21
CA ASN A 100 -19.56 10.91 -5.32
C ASN A 100 -18.50 11.85 -5.90
N ASN A 101 -18.86 12.60 -6.94
CA ASN A 101 -17.93 13.51 -7.58
C ASN A 101 -17.39 14.59 -6.63
N GLU A 102 -18.20 15.09 -5.71
CA GLU A 102 -17.76 16.09 -4.72
C GLU A 102 -16.69 15.51 -3.80
N THR A 103 -16.91 14.28 -3.31
CA THR A 103 -15.93 13.55 -2.49
C THR A 103 -14.63 13.28 -3.27
N MET A 104 -14.75 12.97 -4.57
CA MET A 104 -13.56 12.77 -5.42
C MET A 104 -12.77 14.07 -5.61
N TYR A 105 -13.43 15.21 -5.86
CA TYR A 105 -12.75 16.50 -5.92
C TYR A 105 -12.10 16.88 -4.58
N LYS A 106 -12.78 16.61 -3.47
CA LYS A 106 -12.21 16.81 -2.14
C LYS A 106 -10.96 15.95 -1.92
N LEU A 107 -11.00 14.67 -2.34
CA LEU A 107 -9.81 13.81 -2.31
C LEU A 107 -8.65 14.41 -3.09
N VAL A 108 -8.88 14.89 -4.32
CA VAL A 108 -7.85 15.51 -5.16
C VAL A 108 -7.18 16.69 -4.45
N GLU A 109 -7.96 17.59 -3.85
CA GLU A 109 -7.43 18.75 -3.12
C GLU A 109 -6.69 18.35 -1.85
N CYS A 110 -7.23 17.39 -1.07
CA CYS A 110 -6.60 16.90 0.12
C CYS A 110 -5.27 16.17 -0.20
N ASN A 111 -5.28 15.31 -1.23
CA ASN A 111 -4.08 14.62 -1.69
C ASN A 111 -2.99 15.60 -2.11
N LYS A 112 -3.34 16.64 -2.85
CA LYS A 112 -2.39 17.68 -3.26
C LYS A 112 -1.75 18.36 -2.05
N ARG A 113 -2.55 18.81 -1.07
CA ARG A 113 -2.05 19.49 0.14
C ARG A 113 -1.12 18.59 0.95
N ILE A 114 -1.53 17.34 1.22
CA ILE A 114 -0.73 16.42 2.04
C ILE A 114 0.56 16.01 1.32
N THR A 115 0.51 15.81 0.00
CA THR A 115 1.69 15.52 -0.81
C THR A 115 2.71 16.66 -0.73
N GLU A 116 2.29 17.91 -0.88
CA GLU A 116 3.18 19.07 -0.74
C GLU A 116 3.73 19.18 0.69
N LEU A 117 2.91 18.94 1.70
CA LEU A 117 3.34 18.91 3.09
C LEU A 117 4.47 17.88 3.28
N PHE A 118 4.26 16.65 2.88
CA PHE A 118 5.26 15.57 3.05
C PHE A 118 6.51 15.81 2.20
N TYR A 119 6.34 16.26 0.96
CA TYR A 119 7.44 16.56 0.05
C TYR A 119 8.41 17.61 0.62
N ASN A 120 7.91 18.65 1.31
CA ASN A 120 8.71 19.70 1.93
C ASN A 120 9.62 19.16 3.05
N TYR A 121 9.34 17.98 3.58
CA TYR A 121 10.18 17.24 4.55
C TYR A 121 10.97 16.09 3.93
N GLY A 122 10.97 15.99 2.59
CA GLY A 122 11.67 14.93 1.86
C GLY A 122 11.02 13.56 2.04
N ILE A 123 9.71 13.51 2.28
CA ILE A 123 8.93 12.29 2.41
C ILE A 123 8.16 12.07 1.09
N LYS A 124 8.35 10.91 0.49
CA LYS A 124 7.64 10.44 -0.69
C LYS A 124 6.30 9.86 -0.28
N MET A 125 5.24 10.27 -0.94
CA MET A 125 3.90 9.75 -0.70
C MET A 125 3.42 8.91 -1.88
N TYR A 126 2.91 7.74 -1.56
CA TYR A 126 2.16 6.89 -2.47
C TYR A 126 0.67 7.01 -2.18
N ILE A 127 -0.15 7.02 -3.22
CA ILE A 127 -1.60 6.83 -3.10
C ILE A 127 -1.98 5.50 -3.71
N GLU A 128 -2.82 4.74 -3.01
CA GLU A 128 -3.29 3.43 -3.44
C GLU A 128 -4.54 3.55 -4.31
N ASN A 129 -4.62 2.73 -5.38
CA ASN A 129 -5.86 2.57 -6.12
C ASN A 129 -6.83 1.67 -5.33
N ASN A 130 -8.08 2.05 -5.30
CA ASN A 130 -9.13 1.26 -4.68
C ASN A 130 -9.70 0.18 -5.61
N SER A 131 -10.47 -0.73 -5.02
CA SER A 131 -11.36 -1.62 -5.75
C SER A 131 -12.69 -0.92 -6.04
N ARG A 132 -13.53 -1.53 -6.88
CA ARG A 132 -14.87 -1.02 -7.17
C ARG A 132 -15.82 -0.96 -5.97
N LEU A 133 -15.44 -1.51 -4.80
CA LEU A 133 -16.23 -1.38 -3.58
C LEU A 133 -16.24 0.05 -3.03
N ASP A 134 -15.12 0.75 -3.13
CA ASP A 134 -14.95 2.06 -2.50
C ASP A 134 -15.45 3.22 -3.35
N HIS A 135 -15.64 3.01 -4.66
CA HIS A 135 -16.11 4.02 -5.62
C HIS A 135 -15.34 5.35 -5.58
N LEU A 136 -14.13 5.36 -5.05
CA LEU A 136 -13.27 6.52 -4.91
C LEU A 136 -11.83 6.12 -5.27
N ASN A 137 -11.16 6.88 -6.12
CA ASN A 137 -9.79 6.57 -6.57
C ASN A 137 -9.65 5.16 -7.20
N TYR A 138 -10.70 4.71 -7.88
CA TYR A 138 -10.79 3.39 -8.46
C TYR A 138 -10.63 3.40 -9.98
N THR A 139 -11.32 4.32 -10.67
CA THR A 139 -11.26 4.37 -12.12
C THR A 139 -9.96 5.00 -12.63
N PRO A 140 -9.48 4.64 -13.84
CA PRO A 140 -8.35 5.35 -14.46
C PRO A 140 -8.56 6.86 -14.57
N GLU A 141 -9.80 7.30 -14.72
CA GLU A 141 -10.20 8.71 -14.75
C GLU A 141 -10.00 9.39 -13.40
N ASP A 142 -10.36 8.74 -12.30
CA ASP A 142 -10.13 9.24 -10.93
C ASP A 142 -8.63 9.38 -10.66
N LEU A 143 -7.87 8.34 -10.97
CA LEU A 143 -6.41 8.33 -10.82
C LEU A 143 -5.77 9.45 -11.64
N LYS A 144 -6.26 9.68 -12.86
CA LYS A 144 -5.78 10.78 -13.70
C LYS A 144 -6.04 12.16 -13.08
N LEU A 145 -7.18 12.37 -12.43
CA LEU A 145 -7.46 13.61 -11.70
C LEU A 145 -6.45 13.82 -10.56
N VAL A 146 -6.20 12.78 -9.76
CA VAL A 146 -5.24 12.82 -8.65
C VAL A 146 -3.84 13.15 -9.14
N PHE A 147 -3.31 12.39 -10.11
CA PHE A 147 -1.91 12.55 -10.55
C PHE A 147 -1.67 13.81 -11.39
N ASN A 148 -2.67 14.29 -12.13
CA ASN A 148 -2.57 15.60 -12.82
C ASN A 148 -2.53 16.77 -11.82
N SER A 149 -3.28 16.68 -10.73
CA SER A 149 -3.30 17.71 -9.68
C SER A 149 -2.07 17.65 -8.78
N SER A 150 -1.51 16.48 -8.57
CA SER A 150 -0.36 16.24 -7.71
C SER A 150 0.69 15.33 -8.37
N PRO A 151 1.53 15.85 -9.28
CA PRO A 151 2.53 15.05 -10.00
C PRO A 151 3.58 14.39 -9.10
N LYS A 152 3.80 14.92 -7.89
CA LYS A 152 4.73 14.41 -6.89
C LYS A 152 4.22 13.19 -6.14
N THR A 153 2.91 12.93 -6.18
CA THR A 153 2.31 11.70 -5.62
C THR A 153 2.69 10.52 -6.49
N GLU A 154 3.17 9.45 -5.88
CA GLU A 154 3.46 8.19 -6.57
C GLU A 154 2.28 7.22 -6.48
N LEU A 155 2.17 6.31 -7.45
CA LEU A 155 1.16 5.26 -7.44
C LEU A 155 1.68 4.05 -6.63
N LEU A 156 0.91 3.65 -5.62
CA LEU A 156 0.88 2.28 -5.15
C LEU A 156 -0.25 1.58 -5.90
N LEU A 157 0.09 0.53 -6.64
CA LEU A 157 -0.87 -0.28 -7.37
C LEU A 157 -1.16 -1.55 -6.57
N ASP A 158 -2.38 -1.67 -6.07
CA ASP A 158 -2.87 -2.93 -5.53
C ASP A 158 -3.41 -3.81 -6.66
N ILE A 159 -2.75 -4.94 -6.86
CA ILE A 159 -3.08 -5.90 -7.93
C ILE A 159 -4.40 -6.64 -7.62
N ALA A 160 -4.75 -6.82 -6.35
CA ALA A 160 -6.02 -7.44 -5.98
C ALA A 160 -7.24 -6.53 -6.24
N HIS A 161 -7.01 -5.23 -6.43
CA HIS A 161 -8.07 -4.25 -6.71
C HIS A 161 -8.43 -4.11 -8.19
N ILE A 162 -7.73 -4.77 -9.11
CA ILE A 162 -8.07 -4.73 -10.53
C ILE A 162 -9.28 -5.60 -10.86
N ASP A 163 -10.08 -5.20 -11.85
CA ASP A 163 -11.19 -6.01 -12.37
C ASP A 163 -10.78 -6.92 -13.53
N SER A 164 -9.72 -6.55 -14.24
CA SER A 164 -9.20 -7.25 -15.39
C SER A 164 -7.81 -6.76 -15.77
N TYR A 165 -7.11 -7.47 -16.63
CA TYR A 165 -5.83 -7.00 -17.18
C TYR A 165 -5.97 -5.75 -18.08
N GLU A 166 -7.13 -5.51 -18.65
CA GLU A 166 -7.41 -4.25 -19.35
C GLU A 166 -7.50 -3.08 -18.38
N HIS A 167 -8.16 -3.27 -17.21
CA HIS A 167 -8.21 -2.28 -16.14
C HIS A 167 -6.80 -1.99 -15.62
N LEU A 168 -6.01 -3.02 -15.34
CA LEU A 168 -4.61 -2.89 -14.97
C LEU A 168 -3.84 -2.03 -15.97
N GLN A 169 -3.93 -2.33 -17.27
CA GLN A 169 -3.21 -1.58 -18.29
C GLN A 169 -3.63 -0.11 -18.36
N LYS A 170 -4.92 0.18 -18.17
CA LYS A 170 -5.41 1.56 -18.13
C LYS A 170 -4.83 2.33 -16.94
N ILE A 171 -4.76 1.71 -15.75
CA ILE A 171 -4.15 2.31 -14.55
C ILE A 171 -2.66 2.58 -14.80
N VAL A 172 -1.91 1.60 -15.28
CA VAL A 172 -0.47 1.71 -15.58
C VAL A 172 -0.18 2.82 -16.60
N ASN A 173 -1.08 3.01 -17.57
CA ASN A 173 -0.96 4.08 -18.57
C ASN A 173 -1.20 5.49 -17.96
N VAL A 174 -1.92 5.60 -16.85
CA VAL A 174 -2.07 6.87 -16.13
C VAL A 174 -0.77 7.21 -15.38
N LYS A 175 -0.27 6.27 -14.59
CA LYS A 175 1.00 6.41 -13.89
C LYS A 175 1.61 5.02 -13.65
N PHE A 176 2.87 4.86 -14.03
CA PHE A 176 3.60 3.62 -13.74
C PHE A 176 3.86 3.51 -12.24
N PRO A 177 3.50 2.39 -11.57
CA PRO A 177 3.61 2.26 -10.13
C PRO A 177 5.06 2.20 -9.65
N LYS A 178 5.30 2.76 -8.47
CA LYS A 178 6.58 2.67 -7.75
C LYS A 178 6.49 1.81 -6.49
N CYS A 179 5.29 1.40 -6.13
CA CYS A 179 5.00 0.45 -5.07
C CYS A 179 3.85 -0.44 -5.49
N LEU A 180 3.88 -1.71 -5.10
CA LEU A 180 2.82 -2.68 -5.36
C LEU A 180 2.35 -3.30 -4.05
N HIS A 181 1.03 -3.43 -3.88
CA HIS A 181 0.44 -4.48 -3.06
C HIS A 181 0.20 -5.69 -3.94
N ILE A 182 0.62 -6.85 -3.49
CA ILE A 182 0.36 -8.10 -4.22
C ILE A 182 -0.22 -9.18 -3.31
N SER A 183 -1.30 -9.71 -3.78
CA SER A 183 -1.98 -10.91 -3.33
C SER A 183 -2.74 -11.49 -4.52
N ASP A 184 -3.14 -12.75 -4.44
CA ASP A 184 -3.95 -13.38 -5.48
C ASP A 184 -5.43 -13.14 -5.24
N LYS A 185 -6.26 -13.34 -6.27
CA LYS A 185 -7.71 -13.21 -6.18
C LYS A 185 -8.41 -14.00 -7.27
N HIS A 186 -9.72 -14.22 -7.09
CA HIS A 186 -10.63 -14.61 -8.16
C HIS A 186 -11.26 -13.35 -8.78
N PHE A 187 -11.30 -13.27 -10.11
CA PHE A 187 -11.91 -12.12 -10.79
C PHE A 187 -13.40 -11.94 -10.51
N SER A 188 -14.08 -13.02 -10.10
CA SER A 188 -15.49 -12.99 -9.67
C SER A 188 -15.68 -12.31 -8.31
N VAL A 189 -14.62 -12.20 -7.48
CA VAL A 189 -14.65 -11.57 -6.15
C VAL A 189 -14.08 -10.16 -6.23
N VAL A 190 -14.81 -9.17 -5.73
CA VAL A 190 -14.43 -7.76 -5.89
C VAL A 190 -13.20 -7.39 -5.09
N HIS A 191 -13.11 -7.88 -3.86
CA HIS A 191 -12.02 -7.57 -2.94
C HIS A 191 -11.64 -8.87 -2.22
N GLU A 192 -10.46 -9.38 -2.55
CA GLU A 192 -9.97 -10.65 -2.01
C GLU A 192 -8.44 -10.60 -2.03
N HIS A 193 -7.81 -11.07 -0.96
CA HIS A 193 -6.37 -11.14 -0.81
C HIS A 193 -5.97 -12.58 -0.47
N LEU A 194 -5.60 -13.35 -1.46
CA LEU A 194 -5.18 -14.75 -1.32
C LEU A 194 -3.66 -14.89 -1.40
N PRO A 195 -3.10 -15.95 -0.84
CA PRO A 195 -1.73 -16.36 -1.15
C PRO A 195 -1.54 -16.55 -2.66
N ILE A 196 -0.37 -16.21 -3.19
CA ILE A 196 -0.06 -16.34 -4.62
C ILE A 196 -0.19 -17.80 -5.07
N GLY A 197 -0.97 -18.02 -6.13
CA GLY A 197 -1.29 -19.34 -6.67
C GLY A 197 -2.58 -19.96 -6.12
N HIS A 198 -3.32 -19.25 -5.28
CA HIS A 198 -4.63 -19.67 -4.77
C HIS A 198 -5.80 -19.00 -5.47
N GLY A 199 -5.57 -18.02 -6.34
CA GLY A 199 -6.55 -17.33 -7.16
C GLY A 199 -6.35 -17.57 -8.66
N GLU A 200 -6.68 -16.55 -9.46
CA GLU A 200 -6.70 -16.63 -10.94
C GLU A 200 -5.69 -15.66 -11.60
N LEU A 201 -4.90 -14.91 -10.82
CA LEU A 201 -3.98 -13.91 -11.38
C LEU A 201 -2.75 -14.57 -12.00
N ASP A 202 -2.49 -14.27 -13.27
CA ASP A 202 -1.23 -14.62 -13.94
C ASP A 202 -0.17 -13.56 -13.66
N PHE A 203 0.61 -13.77 -12.60
CA PHE A 203 1.70 -12.86 -12.21
C PHE A 203 2.82 -12.79 -13.25
N SER A 204 3.03 -13.85 -14.07
CA SER A 204 3.96 -13.78 -15.19
C SER A 204 3.47 -12.79 -16.23
N CYS A 205 2.20 -12.85 -16.60
CA CYS A 205 1.60 -11.85 -17.49
C CYS A 205 1.68 -10.44 -16.90
N ILE A 206 1.37 -10.28 -15.61
CA ILE A 206 1.42 -8.99 -14.92
C ILE A 206 2.82 -8.37 -15.03
N PHE A 207 3.85 -9.09 -14.62
CA PHE A 207 5.22 -8.54 -14.58
C PHE A 207 5.89 -8.47 -15.96
N LEU A 208 5.73 -9.47 -16.82
CA LEU A 208 6.43 -9.50 -18.10
C LEU A 208 5.77 -8.64 -19.18
N LYS A 209 4.47 -8.38 -19.07
CA LYS A 209 3.72 -7.61 -20.06
C LYS A 209 3.32 -6.21 -19.55
N HIS A 210 2.66 -6.12 -18.41
CA HIS A 210 2.05 -4.88 -17.92
C HIS A 210 3.01 -4.05 -17.07
N LEU A 211 3.86 -4.68 -16.28
CA LEU A 211 4.83 -4.04 -15.38
C LEU A 211 6.29 -4.32 -15.80
N LYS A 212 6.52 -4.39 -17.11
CA LYS A 212 7.86 -4.66 -17.65
C LYS A 212 8.89 -3.68 -17.09
N ASN A 213 10.03 -4.20 -16.63
CA ASN A 213 11.12 -3.46 -16.00
C ASN A 213 10.72 -2.79 -14.67
N TYR A 214 9.76 -3.35 -13.95
CA TYR A 214 9.44 -2.86 -12.63
C TYR A 214 10.66 -2.90 -11.71
N ASP A 215 10.89 -1.81 -10.97
CA ASP A 215 12.09 -1.61 -10.14
C ASP A 215 11.78 -1.03 -8.73
N GLY A 216 10.50 -1.06 -8.34
CA GLY A 216 9.99 -0.46 -7.10
C GLY A 216 9.87 -1.43 -5.93
N LYS A 217 9.02 -1.08 -4.98
CA LYS A 217 8.71 -1.88 -3.78
C LYS A 217 7.57 -2.85 -4.06
N ILE A 218 7.67 -4.06 -3.51
CA ILE A 218 6.61 -5.07 -3.57
C ILE A 218 6.24 -5.45 -2.14
N ILE A 219 4.99 -5.24 -1.77
CA ILE A 219 4.46 -5.55 -0.45
C ILE A 219 3.47 -6.72 -0.58
N PHE A 220 3.76 -7.81 0.11
CA PHE A 220 2.85 -8.95 0.17
C PHE A 220 1.73 -8.65 1.18
N GLU A 221 0.53 -8.42 0.67
CA GLU A 221 -0.67 -8.20 1.45
C GLU A 221 -1.52 -9.47 1.50
N VAL A 222 -0.96 -10.48 2.15
CA VAL A 222 -1.55 -11.81 2.30
C VAL A 222 -1.93 -12.01 3.77
N PRO A 223 -3.23 -11.88 4.12
CA PRO A 223 -3.72 -12.00 5.50
C PRO A 223 -3.82 -13.48 5.92
N SER A 224 -2.70 -14.20 5.88
CA SER A 224 -2.62 -15.60 6.29
C SER A 224 -1.96 -15.74 7.65
N GLU A 225 -2.53 -16.60 8.51
CA GLU A 225 -1.90 -17.03 9.77
C GLU A 225 -0.76 -18.03 9.51
N ASN A 226 -0.73 -18.63 8.31
CA ASN A 226 0.29 -19.58 7.91
C ASN A 226 1.50 -18.87 7.30
N ASP A 227 2.62 -18.92 7.97
CA ASP A 227 3.90 -18.34 7.52
C ASP A 227 4.31 -18.85 6.13
N ASP A 228 4.06 -20.12 5.83
CA ASP A 228 4.42 -20.75 4.56
C ASP A 228 3.74 -20.09 3.37
N ASP A 229 2.52 -19.60 3.52
CA ASP A 229 1.79 -18.93 2.44
C ASP A 229 2.48 -17.65 2.00
N ILE A 230 3.00 -16.89 2.94
CA ILE A 230 3.69 -15.63 2.69
C ILE A 230 5.07 -15.91 2.07
N ILE A 231 5.79 -16.91 2.61
CA ILE A 231 7.11 -17.30 2.10
C ILE A 231 7.00 -17.81 0.66
N LYS A 232 6.07 -18.73 0.39
CA LYS A 232 5.82 -19.26 -0.95
C LYS A 232 5.38 -18.20 -1.93
N SER A 233 4.53 -17.27 -1.50
CA SER A 233 4.12 -16.13 -2.33
C SER A 233 5.33 -15.31 -2.77
N LYS A 234 6.25 -15.00 -1.85
CA LYS A 234 7.50 -14.29 -2.17
C LYS A 234 8.38 -15.07 -3.13
N GLU A 235 8.58 -16.36 -2.91
CA GLU A 235 9.40 -17.23 -3.77
C GLU A 235 8.87 -17.29 -5.22
N VAL A 236 7.54 -17.38 -5.39
CA VAL A 236 6.92 -17.38 -6.72
C VAL A 236 7.22 -16.07 -7.45
N ILE A 237 7.03 -14.93 -6.80
CA ILE A 237 7.28 -13.62 -7.41
C ILE A 237 8.77 -13.41 -7.71
N GLN A 238 9.66 -13.79 -6.80
CA GLN A 238 11.10 -13.72 -7.04
C GLN A 238 11.51 -14.56 -8.26
N LYS A 239 10.92 -15.74 -8.42
CA LYS A 239 11.18 -16.61 -9.56
C LYS A 239 10.74 -16.00 -10.90
N ILE A 240 9.64 -15.27 -10.90
CA ILE A 240 9.15 -14.56 -12.09
C ILE A 240 10.05 -13.37 -12.46
N LEU A 241 10.55 -12.66 -11.46
CA LEU A 241 11.29 -11.41 -11.66
C LEU A 241 12.77 -11.62 -11.99
N PHE A 242 13.37 -12.74 -11.56
CA PHE A 242 14.81 -12.95 -11.64
C PHE A 242 15.25 -14.16 -12.49
N ASN A 243 14.30 -14.91 -13.07
CA ASN A 243 14.56 -15.97 -14.03
C ASN A 243 14.12 -15.56 -15.44
#